data_ace1c6f21f6c64aa3c7b938a39b8e705
#
_entry.id   ace1c6f21f6c64aa3c7b938a39b8e705
#
_cell.length_a   1.000
_cell.length_b   1.000
_cell.length_c   1.000
_cell.angle_alpha   90.00
_cell.angle_beta   90.00
_cell.angle_gamma   90.00
#
_symmetry.space_group_name_H-M   'P 1'
#
loop_
_entity.id
_entity.type
_entity.pdbx_description
1 polymer ?
#
loop_
_entity_poly.entity_id
_entity_poly.type
_entity_poly.pdbx_seq_one_letter_code
_entity_poly.pdbx_strand_id
1 'polypeptide(L)'
;MGMLNARGHFFLPALGALILNVVMIASVLWLAPRWGADLKDQIFALAVGVLVAGVAQLLYQLPTLWREGFRPQWISPWADDSVRTILARLGPGVLGVAAFQINVLATYCIGFFVGGEHVVASYGYAVRLLELPQGLFAVSMATFLLPTLSGFAAEKKFADFRGQLDDAARHLLFVSLPAAALLFVMAEPIVQLLFQYGAFTEAATERAAWALRCLAPALPGYSLVLILGRAFYALGEVKTPVRISVFCLGLNLVLALALVFQLEENWRQCAFGVANAISSTVNAVWLWRALRRREELAGVAALGIWRQIPLILFLTTLAAAAAWALLGALAPQAESPVLRQRLLAALAPLLAAGLVYGLLGWLAGVDSARAIVEMIRRPTKKG
;
A
#
# COMPACT_ATOMS: atom_id res chain seq x y z
N MET A 1 18.59 3.89 -10.81
CA MET A 1 18.02 4.32 -9.51
C MET A 1 18.91 3.95 -8.32
N GLY A 2 19.18 2.67 -8.04
CA GLY A 2 19.94 2.24 -6.86
C GLY A 2 21.32 2.89 -6.71
N MET A 3 22.08 3.03 -7.79
CA MET A 3 23.39 3.67 -7.78
C MET A 3 23.35 5.15 -7.40
N LEU A 4 22.35 5.89 -7.88
CA LEU A 4 22.14 7.32 -7.53
C LEU A 4 21.71 7.46 -6.06
N ASN A 5 20.83 6.58 -5.58
CA ASN A 5 20.45 6.56 -4.17
C ASN A 5 21.65 6.29 -3.25
N ALA A 6 22.55 5.37 -3.64
CA ALA A 6 23.78 5.09 -2.90
C ALA A 6 24.75 6.29 -2.86
N ARG A 7 24.65 7.23 -3.81
CA ARG A 7 25.41 8.47 -3.85
C ARG A 7 24.67 9.66 -3.22
N GLY A 8 23.50 9.44 -2.58
CA GLY A 8 22.72 10.48 -1.91
C GLY A 8 21.79 11.28 -2.83
N HIS A 9 21.68 10.92 -4.10
CA HIS A 9 20.74 11.55 -5.03
C HIS A 9 19.39 10.83 -4.96
N PHE A 10 18.42 11.35 -4.22
CA PHE A 10 17.10 10.74 -4.07
C PHE A 10 16.03 11.36 -4.98
N PHE A 11 16.16 12.65 -5.29
CA PHE A 11 15.15 13.37 -6.07
C PHE A 11 15.10 12.90 -7.54
N LEU A 12 16.25 12.76 -8.17
CA LEU A 12 16.35 12.30 -9.57
C LEU A 12 15.72 10.89 -9.76
N PRO A 13 16.09 9.86 -8.98
CA PRO A 13 15.43 8.57 -9.07
C PRO A 13 13.91 8.62 -8.85
N ALA A 14 13.42 9.48 -7.94
CA ALA A 14 12.00 9.64 -7.68
C ALA A 14 11.22 10.18 -8.89
N LEU A 15 11.81 11.09 -9.67
CA LEU A 15 11.23 11.58 -10.93
C LEU A 15 11.06 10.50 -12.00
N GLY A 16 11.74 9.37 -11.89
CA GLY A 16 11.56 8.24 -12.80
C GLY A 16 10.12 7.73 -12.84
N ALA A 17 9.43 7.71 -11.69
CA ALA A 17 8.02 7.34 -11.64
C ALA A 17 7.12 8.35 -12.39
N LEU A 18 7.44 9.64 -12.32
CA LEU A 18 6.72 10.67 -13.08
C LEU A 18 6.90 10.46 -14.59
N ILE A 19 8.12 10.16 -15.05
CA ILE A 19 8.41 9.92 -16.47
C ILE A 19 7.60 8.71 -16.97
N LEU A 20 7.53 7.62 -16.19
CA LEU A 20 6.71 6.46 -16.52
C LEU A 20 5.25 6.87 -16.74
N ASN A 21 4.67 7.60 -15.78
CA ASN A 21 3.27 8.02 -15.86
C ASN A 21 3.01 8.93 -17.07
N VAL A 22 3.88 9.91 -17.32
CA VAL A 22 3.75 10.83 -18.47
C VAL A 22 3.80 10.06 -19.79
N VAL A 23 4.76 9.15 -19.96
CA VAL A 23 4.89 8.32 -21.18
C VAL A 23 3.68 7.39 -21.32
N MET A 24 3.18 6.79 -20.24
CA MET A 24 1.99 5.94 -20.27
C MET A 24 0.74 6.72 -20.68
N ILE A 25 0.53 7.91 -20.11
CA ILE A 25 -0.58 8.80 -20.49
C ILE A 25 -0.47 9.19 -21.97
N ALA A 26 0.74 9.57 -22.43
CA ALA A 26 0.97 9.89 -23.82
C ALA A 26 0.69 8.67 -24.74
N SER A 27 1.07 7.47 -24.32
CA SER A 27 0.81 6.25 -25.07
C SER A 27 -0.69 5.96 -25.19
N VAL A 28 -1.46 6.18 -24.12
CA VAL A 28 -2.92 6.00 -24.16
C VAL A 28 -3.58 7.04 -25.07
N LEU A 29 -3.18 8.31 -24.96
CA LEU A 29 -3.86 9.41 -25.67
C LEU A 29 -3.48 9.49 -27.15
N TRP A 30 -2.23 9.19 -27.50
CA TRP A 30 -1.72 9.42 -28.87
C TRP A 30 -1.34 8.15 -29.61
N LEU A 31 -0.75 7.16 -28.92
CA LEU A 31 -0.26 5.95 -29.58
C LEU A 31 -1.37 4.92 -29.74
N ALA A 32 -2.15 4.66 -28.69
CA ALA A 32 -3.20 3.63 -28.71
C ALA A 32 -4.27 3.88 -29.78
N PRO A 33 -4.81 5.09 -30.00
CA PRO A 33 -5.80 5.35 -31.06
C PRO A 33 -5.24 5.16 -32.48
N ARG A 34 -3.91 5.26 -32.65
CA ARG A 34 -3.24 5.06 -33.95
C ARG A 34 -2.83 3.63 -34.20
N TRP A 35 -2.80 2.79 -33.15
CA TRP A 35 -2.36 1.40 -33.27
C TRP A 35 -3.44 0.48 -33.82
N GLY A 36 -4.70 0.75 -33.50
CA GLY A 36 -5.84 -0.01 -33.98
C GLY A 36 -7.16 0.53 -33.42
N ALA A 37 -8.27 0.06 -34.01
CA ALA A 37 -9.61 0.42 -33.55
C ALA A 37 -10.04 -0.41 -32.34
N ASP A 38 -9.56 -1.65 -32.23
CA ASP A 38 -9.94 -2.57 -31.18
C ASP A 38 -9.05 -2.44 -29.95
N LEU A 39 -9.65 -2.61 -28.75
CA LEU A 39 -8.92 -2.62 -27.49
C LEU A 39 -7.79 -3.65 -27.43
N LYS A 40 -7.96 -4.78 -28.13
CA LYS A 40 -6.94 -5.83 -28.23
C LYS A 40 -5.66 -5.35 -28.93
N ASP A 41 -5.81 -4.53 -29.96
CA ASP A 41 -4.68 -3.95 -30.67
C ASP A 41 -4.06 -2.79 -29.89
N GLN A 42 -4.90 -1.98 -29.26
CA GLN A 42 -4.46 -0.83 -28.46
C GLN A 42 -3.59 -1.21 -27.25
N ILE A 43 -3.75 -2.44 -26.70
CA ILE A 43 -2.93 -2.90 -25.57
C ILE A 43 -1.45 -3.03 -25.95
N PHE A 44 -1.12 -3.32 -27.22
CA PHE A 44 0.26 -3.35 -27.68
C PHE A 44 0.92 -1.98 -27.65
N ALA A 45 0.15 -0.90 -27.89
CA ALA A 45 0.65 0.45 -27.74
C ALA A 45 1.07 0.78 -26.28
N LEU A 46 0.33 0.24 -25.31
CA LEU A 46 0.71 0.36 -23.90
C LEU A 46 1.98 -0.43 -23.58
N ALA A 47 2.13 -1.63 -24.13
CA ALA A 47 3.34 -2.44 -23.95
C ALA A 47 4.58 -1.71 -24.51
N VAL A 48 4.46 -1.12 -25.72
CA VAL A 48 5.52 -0.28 -26.29
C VAL A 48 5.76 0.96 -25.43
N GLY A 49 4.69 1.59 -24.90
CA GLY A 49 4.78 2.71 -23.98
C GLY A 49 5.64 2.41 -22.74
N VAL A 50 5.48 1.23 -22.14
CA VAL A 50 6.31 0.80 -21.00
C VAL A 50 7.78 0.69 -21.39
N LEU A 51 8.09 0.13 -22.54
CA LEU A 51 9.47 0.01 -23.04
C LEU A 51 10.09 1.40 -23.30
N VAL A 52 9.34 2.29 -23.94
CA VAL A 52 9.77 3.68 -24.19
C VAL A 52 9.99 4.41 -22.85
N ALA A 53 9.10 4.23 -21.88
CA ALA A 53 9.26 4.80 -20.55
C ALA A 53 10.52 4.28 -19.85
N GLY A 54 10.83 2.99 -19.97
CA GLY A 54 12.05 2.38 -19.42
C GLY A 54 13.31 3.00 -20.03
N VAL A 55 13.34 3.17 -21.35
CA VAL A 55 14.44 3.85 -22.06
C VAL A 55 14.55 5.31 -21.63
N ALA A 56 13.44 6.03 -21.57
CA ALA A 56 13.42 7.44 -21.13
C ALA A 56 13.93 7.59 -19.69
N GLN A 57 13.54 6.69 -18.78
CA GLN A 57 14.05 6.66 -17.41
C GLN A 57 15.56 6.40 -17.34
N LEU A 58 16.08 5.53 -18.20
CA LEU A 58 17.51 5.26 -18.28
C LEU A 58 18.26 6.50 -18.78
N LEU A 59 17.85 7.04 -19.92
CA LEU A 59 18.48 8.20 -20.55
C LEU A 59 18.49 9.42 -19.63
N TYR A 60 17.41 9.67 -18.92
CA TYR A 60 17.29 10.78 -17.97
C TYR A 60 18.31 10.69 -16.82
N GLN A 61 18.64 9.48 -16.35
CA GLN A 61 19.56 9.27 -15.23
C GLN A 61 21.04 9.23 -15.65
N LEU A 62 21.34 8.92 -16.91
CA LEU A 62 22.70 8.78 -17.44
C LEU A 62 23.58 10.03 -17.23
N PRO A 63 23.12 11.28 -17.50
CA PRO A 63 23.98 12.46 -17.33
C PRO A 63 24.48 12.62 -15.90
N THR A 64 23.64 12.36 -14.92
CA THR A 64 24.01 12.45 -13.51
C THR A 64 24.96 11.32 -13.11
N LEU A 65 24.72 10.09 -13.58
CA LEU A 65 25.63 8.97 -13.37
C LEU A 65 27.02 9.23 -13.95
N TRP A 66 27.11 9.85 -15.12
CA TRP A 66 28.39 10.21 -15.72
C TRP A 66 29.12 11.31 -14.94
N ARG A 67 28.39 12.29 -14.40
CA ARG A 67 28.96 13.33 -13.51
C ARG A 67 29.52 12.73 -12.22
N GLU A 68 28.88 11.68 -11.71
CA GLU A 68 29.32 10.91 -10.54
C GLU A 68 30.48 9.94 -10.86
N GLY A 69 31.05 10.00 -12.08
CA GLY A 69 32.19 9.18 -12.49
C GLY A 69 31.84 7.76 -12.91
N PHE A 70 30.55 7.43 -13.01
CA PHE A 70 30.14 6.11 -13.49
C PHE A 70 30.43 6.00 -14.99
N ARG A 71 31.28 5.05 -15.36
CA ARG A 71 31.55 4.67 -16.74
C ARG A 71 31.16 3.21 -16.93
N PRO A 72 30.18 2.91 -17.79
CA PRO A 72 29.81 1.53 -18.06
C PRO A 72 31.00 0.79 -18.67
N GLN A 73 31.40 -0.31 -18.04
CA GLN A 73 32.39 -1.23 -18.57
C GLN A 73 31.72 -2.57 -18.84
N TRP A 74 32.02 -3.14 -19.98
CA TRP A 74 31.49 -4.45 -20.33
C TRP A 74 32.37 -5.53 -19.66
N ILE A 75 31.90 -6.01 -18.51
CA ILE A 75 32.56 -7.08 -17.75
C ILE A 75 31.73 -8.35 -17.90
N SER A 76 32.37 -9.49 -18.11
CA SER A 76 31.66 -10.77 -18.10
C SER A 76 31.13 -11.03 -16.69
N PRO A 77 29.79 -11.13 -16.51
CA PRO A 77 29.20 -11.29 -15.18
C PRO A 77 29.60 -12.61 -14.48
N TRP A 78 30.09 -13.56 -15.25
CA TRP A 78 30.50 -14.88 -14.74
C TRP A 78 31.97 -14.91 -14.25
N ALA A 79 32.76 -13.93 -14.64
CA ALA A 79 34.20 -13.87 -14.34
C ALA A 79 34.53 -12.94 -13.15
N ASP A 80 33.55 -12.15 -12.66
CA ASP A 80 33.75 -11.17 -11.59
C ASP A 80 33.24 -11.70 -10.24
N ASP A 81 34.14 -11.83 -9.26
CA ASP A 81 33.81 -12.31 -7.91
C ASP A 81 32.84 -11.38 -7.17
N SER A 82 32.86 -10.08 -7.48
CA SER A 82 31.90 -9.10 -6.92
C SER A 82 30.49 -9.43 -7.39
N VAL A 83 30.31 -9.77 -8.66
CA VAL A 83 29.02 -10.17 -9.22
C VAL A 83 28.53 -11.47 -8.57
N ARG A 84 29.41 -12.47 -8.39
CA ARG A 84 29.05 -13.73 -7.70
C ARG A 84 28.61 -13.46 -6.26
N THR A 85 29.31 -12.58 -5.54
CA THR A 85 28.97 -12.20 -4.18
C THR A 85 27.61 -11.50 -4.11
N ILE A 86 27.34 -10.56 -5.05
CA ILE A 86 26.07 -9.88 -5.15
C ILE A 86 24.95 -10.88 -5.43
N LEU A 87 25.10 -11.77 -6.40
CA LEU A 87 24.09 -12.78 -6.74
C LEU A 87 23.80 -13.74 -5.57
N ALA A 88 24.82 -14.17 -4.84
CA ALA A 88 24.66 -15.01 -3.66
C ALA A 88 23.87 -14.30 -2.54
N ARG A 89 24.09 -13.00 -2.34
CA ARG A 89 23.36 -12.20 -1.35
C ARG A 89 21.95 -11.83 -1.80
N LEU A 90 21.70 -11.67 -3.10
CA LEU A 90 20.40 -11.39 -3.66
C LEU A 90 19.45 -12.60 -3.61
N GLY A 91 19.97 -13.82 -3.67
CA GLY A 91 19.18 -15.06 -3.75
C GLY A 91 18.00 -15.13 -2.74
N PRO A 92 18.24 -14.98 -1.43
CA PRO A 92 17.18 -15.04 -0.44
C PRO A 92 16.14 -13.91 -0.59
N GLY A 93 16.57 -12.71 -0.99
CA GLY A 93 15.67 -11.58 -1.24
C GLY A 93 14.80 -11.80 -2.48
N VAL A 94 15.38 -12.33 -3.54
CA VAL A 94 14.66 -12.66 -4.79
C VAL A 94 13.56 -13.69 -4.53
N LEU A 95 13.84 -14.72 -3.71
CA LEU A 95 12.83 -15.72 -3.34
C LEU A 95 11.63 -15.12 -2.63
N GLY A 96 11.85 -14.16 -1.72
CA GLY A 96 10.75 -13.46 -1.04
C GLY A 96 9.89 -12.63 -2.00
N VAL A 97 10.52 -11.88 -2.90
CA VAL A 97 9.81 -11.09 -3.93
C VAL A 97 9.11 -12.00 -4.92
N ALA A 98 9.75 -13.10 -5.34
CA ALA A 98 9.16 -14.07 -6.26
C ALA A 98 7.91 -14.72 -5.66
N ALA A 99 7.94 -15.11 -4.37
CA ALA A 99 6.77 -15.68 -3.69
C ALA A 99 5.59 -14.69 -3.68
N PHE A 100 5.85 -13.40 -3.44
CA PHE A 100 4.81 -12.37 -3.52
C PHE A 100 4.25 -12.23 -4.95
N GLN A 101 5.10 -12.17 -5.97
CA GLN A 101 4.66 -12.06 -7.35
C GLN A 101 3.88 -13.30 -7.83
N ILE A 102 4.29 -14.49 -7.40
CA ILE A 102 3.55 -15.74 -7.67
C ILE A 102 2.15 -15.68 -7.02
N ASN A 103 2.04 -15.16 -5.79
CA ASN A 103 0.74 -14.99 -5.12
C ASN A 103 -0.15 -14.02 -5.90
N VAL A 104 0.38 -12.88 -6.33
CA VAL A 104 -0.36 -11.91 -7.15
C VAL A 104 -0.82 -12.55 -8.45
N LEU A 105 0.07 -13.24 -9.18
CA LEU A 105 -0.27 -13.92 -10.41
C LEU A 105 -1.34 -15.00 -10.17
N ALA A 106 -1.18 -15.83 -9.17
CA ALA A 106 -2.15 -16.87 -8.83
C ALA A 106 -3.53 -16.28 -8.48
N THR A 107 -3.56 -15.16 -7.73
CA THR A 107 -4.81 -14.44 -7.41
C THR A 107 -5.51 -13.97 -8.69
N TYR A 108 -4.79 -13.38 -9.62
CA TYR A 108 -5.37 -12.95 -10.91
C TYR A 108 -5.80 -14.13 -11.78
N CYS A 109 -5.01 -15.22 -11.83
CA CYS A 109 -5.40 -16.43 -12.54
C CYS A 109 -6.68 -17.05 -11.98
N ILE A 110 -6.78 -17.20 -10.66
CA ILE A 110 -8.00 -17.69 -10.00
C ILE A 110 -9.19 -16.76 -10.32
N GLY A 111 -9.01 -15.45 -10.21
CA GLY A 111 -10.02 -14.45 -10.54
C GLY A 111 -10.52 -14.58 -11.97
N PHE A 112 -9.62 -14.76 -12.92
CA PHE A 112 -9.94 -14.86 -14.34
C PHE A 112 -10.65 -16.18 -14.69
N PHE A 113 -10.07 -17.33 -14.29
CA PHE A 113 -10.59 -18.65 -14.68
C PHE A 113 -11.85 -19.06 -13.93
N VAL A 114 -12.02 -18.60 -12.69
CA VAL A 114 -13.17 -19.00 -11.84
C VAL A 114 -14.22 -17.91 -11.76
N GLY A 115 -13.78 -16.65 -11.66
CA GLY A 115 -14.66 -15.50 -11.45
C GLY A 115 -15.08 -14.77 -12.72
N GLY A 116 -14.32 -14.91 -13.81
CA GLY A 116 -14.50 -14.16 -15.06
C GLY A 116 -13.74 -12.81 -15.07
N GLU A 117 -13.69 -12.20 -16.26
CA GLU A 117 -12.91 -10.96 -16.51
C GLU A 117 -13.29 -9.79 -15.59
N HIS A 118 -14.57 -9.64 -15.26
CA HIS A 118 -15.06 -8.57 -14.42
C HIS A 118 -14.59 -8.67 -12.95
N VAL A 119 -14.33 -9.87 -12.44
CA VAL A 119 -13.80 -10.08 -11.08
C VAL A 119 -12.39 -9.54 -10.95
N VAL A 120 -11.53 -9.85 -11.92
CA VAL A 120 -10.16 -9.36 -11.97
C VAL A 120 -10.11 -7.84 -12.03
N ALA A 121 -10.91 -7.24 -12.93
CA ALA A 121 -10.98 -5.80 -13.08
C ALA A 121 -11.47 -5.11 -11.80
N SER A 122 -12.57 -5.57 -11.22
CA SER A 122 -13.17 -4.99 -10.00
C SER A 122 -12.21 -5.05 -8.80
N TYR A 123 -11.54 -6.20 -8.62
CA TYR A 123 -10.52 -6.35 -7.58
C TYR A 123 -9.29 -5.47 -7.86
N GLY A 124 -8.86 -5.35 -9.10
CA GLY A 124 -7.75 -4.49 -9.50
C GLY A 124 -7.99 -3.02 -9.17
N TYR A 125 -9.19 -2.48 -9.42
CA TYR A 125 -9.56 -1.12 -9.02
C TYR A 125 -9.55 -0.94 -7.50
N ALA A 126 -10.06 -1.91 -6.74
CA ALA A 126 -10.03 -1.89 -5.28
C ALA A 126 -8.59 -1.85 -4.72
N VAL A 127 -7.68 -2.66 -5.28
CA VAL A 127 -6.26 -2.67 -4.89
C VAL A 127 -5.62 -1.30 -5.12
N ARG A 128 -5.87 -0.65 -6.27
CA ARG A 128 -5.33 0.68 -6.58
C ARG A 128 -5.76 1.74 -5.57
N LEU A 129 -7.01 1.68 -5.13
CA LEU A 129 -7.52 2.61 -4.11
C LEU A 129 -6.90 2.35 -2.73
N LEU A 130 -6.67 1.08 -2.37
CA LEU A 130 -6.00 0.72 -1.12
C LEU A 130 -4.52 1.10 -1.10
N GLU A 131 -3.83 1.01 -2.25
CA GLU A 131 -2.41 1.37 -2.39
C GLU A 131 -2.13 2.84 -2.03
N LEU A 132 -3.09 3.75 -2.24
CA LEU A 132 -2.91 5.17 -1.95
C LEU A 132 -2.64 5.45 -0.46
N PRO A 133 -3.53 5.12 0.49
CA PRO A 133 -3.24 5.33 1.91
C PRO A 133 -2.08 4.46 2.41
N GLN A 134 -1.92 3.24 1.88
CA GLN A 134 -0.78 2.38 2.23
C GLN A 134 0.55 3.00 1.84
N GLY A 135 0.67 3.53 0.63
CA GLY A 135 1.90 4.18 0.15
C GLY A 135 2.20 5.47 0.91
N LEU A 136 1.19 6.29 1.15
CA LEU A 136 1.35 7.58 1.81
C LEU A 136 1.81 7.44 3.26
N PHE A 137 1.23 6.52 4.02
CA PHE A 137 1.47 6.40 5.45
C PHE A 137 2.40 5.22 5.80
N ALA A 138 2.06 4.01 5.37
CA ALA A 138 2.79 2.83 5.81
C ALA A 138 4.19 2.73 5.21
N VAL A 139 4.34 3.01 3.91
CA VAL A 139 5.64 2.96 3.24
C VAL A 139 6.54 4.07 3.74
N SER A 140 6.02 5.29 3.92
CA SER A 140 6.78 6.42 4.44
C SER A 140 7.29 6.15 5.86
N MET A 141 6.42 5.66 6.74
CA MET A 141 6.78 5.27 8.11
C MET A 141 7.83 4.16 8.13
N ALA A 142 7.66 3.12 7.33
CA ALA A 142 8.60 1.99 7.26
C ALA A 142 9.99 2.41 6.74
N THR A 143 10.06 3.37 5.83
CA THR A 143 11.31 3.88 5.28
C THR A 143 12.10 4.65 6.34
N PHE A 144 11.43 5.48 7.13
CA PHE A 144 12.03 6.22 8.24
C PHE A 144 12.41 5.29 9.41
N LEU A 145 11.58 4.30 9.70
CA LEU A 145 11.72 3.44 10.89
C LEU A 145 12.95 2.53 10.81
N LEU A 146 13.30 2.00 9.64
CA LEU A 146 14.40 1.03 9.50
C LEU A 146 15.76 1.58 9.94
N PRO A 147 16.24 2.77 9.50
CA PRO A 147 17.51 3.32 9.96
C PRO A 147 17.51 3.59 11.48
N THR A 148 16.43 4.12 12.01
CA THR A 148 16.28 4.44 13.44
C THR A 148 16.38 3.17 14.30
N LEU A 149 15.62 2.13 13.95
CA LEU A 149 15.67 0.85 14.66
C LEU A 149 17.03 0.17 14.53
N SER A 150 17.66 0.26 13.35
CA SER A 150 19.00 -0.31 13.15
C SER A 150 20.06 0.36 14.02
N GLY A 151 19.94 1.69 14.24
CA GLY A 151 20.80 2.43 15.17
C GLY A 151 20.64 1.93 16.61
N PHE A 152 19.40 1.83 17.09
CA PHE A 152 19.15 1.32 18.45
C PHE A 152 19.59 -0.14 18.63
N ALA A 153 19.39 -0.98 17.61
CA ALA A 153 19.85 -2.36 17.66
C ALA A 153 21.39 -2.47 17.73
N ALA A 154 22.12 -1.66 16.95
CA ALA A 154 23.58 -1.60 16.96
C ALA A 154 24.14 -1.14 18.32
N GLU A 155 23.47 -0.18 18.95
CA GLU A 155 23.81 0.33 20.27
C GLU A 155 23.27 -0.54 21.43
N LYS A 156 22.56 -1.64 21.13
CA LYS A 156 21.88 -2.54 22.09
C LYS A 156 20.87 -1.82 23.00
N LYS A 157 20.32 -0.70 22.55
CA LYS A 157 19.28 0.07 23.24
C LYS A 157 17.88 -0.49 22.95
N PHE A 158 17.60 -1.70 23.46
CA PHE A 158 16.38 -2.44 23.13
C PHE A 158 15.11 -1.81 23.72
N ALA A 159 15.24 -1.05 24.82
CA ALA A 159 14.12 -0.29 25.36
C ALA A 159 13.67 0.84 24.39
N ASP A 160 14.63 1.60 23.84
CA ASP A 160 14.38 2.66 22.88
C ASP A 160 13.87 2.07 21.54
N PHE A 161 14.48 0.96 21.08
CA PHE A 161 14.01 0.20 19.93
C PHE A 161 12.53 -0.15 20.01
N ARG A 162 12.13 -0.68 21.18
CA ARG A 162 10.74 -1.09 21.42
C ARG A 162 9.80 0.08 21.54
N GLY A 163 10.21 1.14 22.25
CA GLY A 163 9.45 2.38 22.38
C GLY A 163 9.16 2.99 21.01
N GLN A 164 10.19 3.12 20.16
CA GLN A 164 10.06 3.67 18.83
C GLN A 164 9.16 2.81 17.91
N LEU A 165 9.26 1.48 18.00
CA LEU A 165 8.39 0.58 17.26
C LEU A 165 6.92 0.68 17.71
N ASP A 166 6.70 0.82 19.01
CA ASP A 166 5.37 0.98 19.62
C ASP A 166 4.71 2.28 19.18
N ASP A 167 5.48 3.37 19.21
CA ASP A 167 5.02 4.67 18.73
C ASP A 167 4.67 4.63 17.24
N ALA A 168 5.55 4.04 16.41
CA ALA A 168 5.29 3.87 14.99
C ALA A 168 4.02 3.05 14.74
N ALA A 169 3.82 1.95 15.46
CA ALA A 169 2.65 1.10 15.31
C ALA A 169 1.36 1.82 15.77
N ARG A 170 1.42 2.60 16.86
CA ARG A 170 0.28 3.44 17.32
C ARG A 170 -0.10 4.50 16.29
N HIS A 171 0.87 5.26 15.78
CA HIS A 171 0.63 6.27 14.76
C HIS A 171 0.05 5.66 13.49
N LEU A 172 0.57 4.51 13.09
CA LEU A 172 0.14 3.84 11.87
C LEU A 172 -1.28 3.28 12.00
N LEU A 173 -1.65 2.70 13.15
CA LEU A 173 -3.01 2.25 13.42
C LEU A 173 -3.98 3.42 13.57
N PHE A 174 -3.54 4.53 14.18
CA PHE A 174 -4.34 5.76 14.29
C PHE A 174 -4.75 6.30 12.93
N VAL A 175 -3.94 6.10 11.88
CA VAL A 175 -4.27 6.54 10.51
C VAL A 175 -4.92 5.42 9.69
N SER A 176 -4.42 4.19 9.76
CA SER A 176 -4.88 3.11 8.88
C SER A 176 -6.27 2.58 9.24
N LEU A 177 -6.65 2.58 10.53
CA LEU A 177 -7.99 2.14 10.94
C LEU A 177 -9.10 3.07 10.40
N PRO A 178 -9.05 4.41 10.61
CA PRO A 178 -10.05 5.29 10.03
C PRO A 178 -9.99 5.32 8.50
N ALA A 179 -8.79 5.22 7.89
CA ALA A 179 -8.67 5.12 6.46
C ALA A 179 -9.38 3.87 5.90
N ALA A 180 -9.22 2.72 6.56
CA ALA A 180 -9.93 1.49 6.20
C ALA A 180 -11.44 1.64 6.35
N ALA A 181 -11.91 2.21 7.46
CA ALA A 181 -13.34 2.43 7.69
C ALA A 181 -13.95 3.41 6.68
N LEU A 182 -13.23 4.48 6.33
CA LEU A 182 -13.66 5.43 5.32
C LEU A 182 -13.66 4.82 3.91
N LEU A 183 -12.65 4.02 3.55
CA LEU A 183 -12.67 3.26 2.29
C LEU A 183 -13.84 2.28 2.24
N PHE A 184 -14.21 1.68 3.37
CA PHE A 184 -15.36 0.78 3.46
C PHE A 184 -16.68 1.54 3.25
N VAL A 185 -16.92 2.61 4.00
CA VAL A 185 -18.19 3.37 3.95
C VAL A 185 -18.33 4.15 2.64
N MET A 186 -17.24 4.76 2.19
CA MET A 186 -17.21 5.62 1.01
C MET A 186 -16.81 4.89 -0.28
N ALA A 187 -16.78 3.54 -0.28
CA ALA A 187 -16.31 2.77 -1.42
C ALA A 187 -17.00 3.15 -2.72
N GLU A 188 -18.32 3.20 -2.71
CA GLU A 188 -19.12 3.46 -3.90
C GLU A 188 -18.96 4.91 -4.44
N PRO A 189 -19.13 5.98 -3.64
CA PRO A 189 -18.91 7.34 -4.14
C PRO A 189 -17.45 7.60 -4.57
N ILE A 190 -16.47 6.94 -3.95
CA ILE A 190 -15.06 7.03 -4.39
C ILE A 190 -14.86 6.36 -5.75
N VAL A 191 -15.37 5.15 -5.94
CA VAL A 191 -15.28 4.42 -7.20
C VAL A 191 -16.05 5.16 -8.29
N GLN A 192 -17.26 5.64 -7.98
CA GLN A 192 -18.09 6.41 -8.89
C GLN A 192 -17.38 7.69 -9.35
N LEU A 193 -16.83 8.45 -8.41
CA LEU A 193 -16.14 9.70 -8.72
C LEU A 193 -14.92 9.50 -9.60
N LEU A 194 -14.13 8.42 -9.35
CA LEU A 194 -12.85 8.23 -10.00
C LEU A 194 -12.91 7.42 -11.29
N PHE A 195 -13.87 6.50 -11.43
CA PHE A 195 -13.86 5.53 -12.51
C PHE A 195 -15.15 5.50 -13.35
N GLN A 196 -16.30 5.99 -12.85
CA GLN A 196 -17.56 5.87 -13.58
C GLN A 196 -17.66 6.91 -14.71
N TYR A 197 -16.86 6.69 -15.75
CA TYR A 197 -16.85 7.48 -16.98
C TYR A 197 -16.75 6.56 -18.20
N GLY A 198 -17.34 7.00 -19.33
CA GLY A 198 -17.26 6.27 -20.60
C GLY A 198 -17.87 4.87 -20.52
N ALA A 199 -17.06 3.85 -20.75
CA ALA A 199 -17.51 2.45 -20.73
C ALA A 199 -17.64 1.83 -19.33
N PHE A 200 -17.26 2.55 -18.25
CA PHE A 200 -17.37 2.04 -16.88
C PHE A 200 -18.81 2.19 -16.37
N THR A 201 -19.54 1.11 -16.34
CA THR A 201 -20.98 1.07 -16.03
C THR A 201 -21.25 1.16 -14.53
N GLU A 202 -22.51 1.43 -14.16
CA GLU A 202 -22.98 1.39 -12.77
C GLU A 202 -22.74 0.02 -12.12
N ALA A 203 -23.05 -1.07 -12.83
CA ALA A 203 -22.78 -2.43 -12.36
C ALA A 203 -21.26 -2.70 -12.13
N ALA A 204 -20.38 -2.08 -12.92
CA ALA A 204 -18.95 -2.13 -12.68
C ALA A 204 -18.54 -1.33 -11.42
N THR A 205 -19.20 -0.18 -11.19
CA THR A 205 -19.04 0.64 -9.98
C THR A 205 -19.41 -0.16 -8.74
N GLU A 206 -20.56 -0.80 -8.74
CA GLU A 206 -21.04 -1.60 -7.62
C GLU A 206 -20.10 -2.76 -7.31
N ARG A 207 -19.68 -3.54 -8.32
CA ARG A 207 -18.73 -4.64 -8.14
C ARG A 207 -17.37 -4.16 -7.59
N ALA A 208 -16.83 -3.07 -8.12
CA ALA A 208 -15.57 -2.51 -7.64
C ALA A 208 -15.69 -1.94 -6.20
N ALA A 209 -16.83 -1.32 -5.88
CA ALA A 209 -17.12 -0.83 -4.53
C ALA A 209 -17.21 -1.98 -3.52
N TRP A 210 -17.86 -3.09 -3.87
CA TRP A 210 -17.90 -4.28 -3.01
C TRP A 210 -16.52 -4.92 -2.85
N ALA A 211 -15.73 -5.03 -3.92
CA ALA A 211 -14.35 -5.48 -3.82
C ALA A 211 -13.54 -4.61 -2.86
N LEU A 212 -13.71 -3.28 -2.91
CA LEU A 212 -13.04 -2.34 -2.01
C LEU A 212 -13.52 -2.47 -0.57
N ARG A 213 -14.84 -2.61 -0.34
CA ARG A 213 -15.39 -2.86 1.01
C ARG A 213 -14.79 -4.11 1.64
N CYS A 214 -14.69 -5.20 0.90
CA CYS A 214 -14.11 -6.44 1.38
C CYS A 214 -12.59 -6.37 1.59
N LEU A 215 -11.89 -5.55 0.81
CA LEU A 215 -10.44 -5.39 0.88
C LEU A 215 -9.98 -4.35 1.92
N ALA A 216 -10.77 -3.29 2.16
CA ALA A 216 -10.40 -2.19 3.05
C ALA A 216 -9.94 -2.64 4.46
N PRO A 217 -10.55 -3.67 5.11
CA PRO A 217 -10.09 -4.17 6.39
C PRO A 217 -8.66 -4.75 6.38
N ALA A 218 -8.09 -5.05 5.21
CA ALA A 218 -6.71 -5.51 5.10
C ALA A 218 -5.66 -4.40 5.38
N LEU A 219 -6.04 -3.13 5.23
CA LEU A 219 -5.11 -1.99 5.30
C LEU A 219 -4.33 -1.91 6.63
N PRO A 220 -4.95 -2.01 7.83
CA PRO A 220 -4.20 -2.03 9.08
C PRO A 220 -3.24 -3.21 9.19
N GLY A 221 -3.66 -4.39 8.73
CA GLY A 221 -2.83 -5.59 8.68
C GLY A 221 -1.60 -5.40 7.80
N TYR A 222 -1.76 -4.95 6.57
CA TYR A 222 -0.66 -4.64 5.66
C TYR A 222 0.30 -3.59 6.23
N SER A 223 -0.25 -2.55 6.84
CA SER A 223 0.54 -1.49 7.46
C SER A 223 1.43 -2.02 8.58
N LEU A 224 0.87 -2.84 9.47
CA LEU A 224 1.62 -3.46 10.56
C LEU A 224 2.66 -4.46 10.04
N VAL A 225 2.33 -5.31 9.06
CA VAL A 225 3.28 -6.26 8.46
C VAL A 225 4.52 -5.52 7.94
N LEU A 226 4.34 -4.36 7.32
CA LEU A 226 5.43 -3.58 6.74
C LEU A 226 6.40 -3.08 7.82
N ILE A 227 5.92 -2.49 8.92
CA ILE A 227 6.79 -1.98 9.99
C ILE A 227 7.40 -3.11 10.84
N LEU A 228 6.65 -4.18 11.10
CA LEU A 228 7.17 -5.33 11.83
C LEU A 228 8.27 -6.04 11.04
N GLY A 229 8.13 -6.15 9.72
CA GLY A 229 9.20 -6.64 8.85
C GLY A 229 10.48 -5.81 8.98
N ARG A 230 10.36 -4.46 9.03
CA ARG A 230 11.51 -3.56 9.25
C ARG A 230 12.17 -3.77 10.62
N ALA A 231 11.37 -4.03 11.66
CA ALA A 231 11.90 -4.33 12.98
C ALA A 231 12.75 -5.62 12.99
N PHE A 232 12.30 -6.69 12.32
CA PHE A 232 13.11 -7.89 12.16
C PHE A 232 14.40 -7.64 11.37
N TYR A 233 14.32 -6.86 10.28
CA TYR A 233 15.50 -6.54 9.47
C TYR A 233 16.51 -5.70 10.25
N ALA A 234 16.07 -4.78 11.10
CA ALA A 234 16.93 -4.01 11.99
C ALA A 234 17.66 -4.87 13.02
N LEU A 235 17.08 -6.01 13.43
CA LEU A 235 17.71 -7.02 14.28
C LEU A 235 18.58 -8.03 13.49
N GLY A 236 18.76 -7.83 12.19
CA GLY A 236 19.50 -8.74 11.33
C GLY A 236 18.79 -10.06 10.99
N GLU A 237 17.52 -10.17 11.31
CA GLU A 237 16.73 -11.37 11.13
C GLU A 237 15.81 -11.26 9.88
N VAL A 238 16.16 -12.02 8.86
CA VAL A 238 15.37 -12.03 7.60
C VAL A 238 14.51 -13.29 7.48
N LYS A 239 14.94 -14.40 8.07
CA LYS A 239 14.33 -15.72 7.84
C LYS A 239 12.93 -15.82 8.44
N THR A 240 12.74 -15.34 9.67
CA THR A 240 11.46 -15.42 10.39
C THR A 240 10.36 -14.66 9.69
N PRO A 241 10.50 -13.35 9.34
CA PRO A 241 9.44 -12.63 8.65
C PRO A 241 9.13 -13.21 7.27
N VAL A 242 10.14 -13.68 6.53
CA VAL A 242 9.91 -14.31 5.22
C VAL A 242 9.10 -15.60 5.36
N ARG A 243 9.43 -16.49 6.30
CA ARG A 243 8.68 -17.74 6.51
C ARG A 243 7.23 -17.48 6.88
N ILE A 244 6.98 -16.54 7.80
CA ILE A 244 5.62 -16.19 8.22
C ILE A 244 4.85 -15.62 7.04
N SER A 245 5.44 -14.69 6.27
CA SER A 245 4.79 -14.08 5.12
C SER A 245 4.49 -15.09 4.01
N VAL A 246 5.42 -16.01 3.70
CA VAL A 246 5.19 -17.07 2.69
C VAL A 246 4.05 -17.99 3.12
N PHE A 247 3.98 -18.38 4.41
CA PHE A 247 2.85 -19.15 4.93
C PHE A 247 1.53 -18.38 4.78
N CYS A 248 1.51 -17.09 5.13
CA CYS A 248 0.31 -16.26 5.01
C CYS A 248 -0.10 -16.00 3.55
N LEU A 249 0.85 -15.98 2.60
CA LEU A 249 0.54 -15.97 1.16
C LEU A 249 -0.16 -17.28 0.74
N GLY A 250 0.32 -18.43 1.22
CA GLY A 250 -0.36 -19.72 1.02
C GLY A 250 -1.77 -19.72 1.62
N LEU A 251 -1.91 -19.24 2.87
CA LEU A 251 -3.22 -19.08 3.50
C LEU A 251 -4.15 -18.18 2.68
N ASN A 252 -3.63 -17.06 2.16
CA ASN A 252 -4.40 -16.15 1.30
C ASN A 252 -4.96 -16.87 0.07
N LEU A 253 -4.12 -17.65 -0.64
CA LEU A 253 -4.55 -18.38 -1.83
C LEU A 253 -5.60 -19.46 -1.49
N VAL A 254 -5.41 -20.20 -0.42
CA VAL A 254 -6.37 -21.22 0.02
C VAL A 254 -7.71 -20.59 0.38
N LEU A 255 -7.70 -19.47 1.13
CA LEU A 255 -8.92 -18.74 1.48
C LEU A 255 -9.61 -18.15 0.25
N ALA A 256 -8.85 -17.52 -0.65
CA ALA A 256 -9.39 -16.96 -1.88
C ALA A 256 -10.06 -18.03 -2.73
N LEU A 257 -9.39 -19.18 -2.91
CA LEU A 257 -9.93 -20.31 -3.66
C LEU A 257 -11.17 -20.89 -3.00
N ALA A 258 -11.15 -21.12 -1.69
CA ALA A 258 -12.29 -21.64 -0.96
C ALA A 258 -13.51 -20.71 -1.04
N LEU A 259 -13.29 -19.40 -0.85
CA LEU A 259 -14.38 -18.41 -0.85
C LEU A 259 -14.95 -18.16 -2.25
N VAL A 260 -14.12 -18.17 -3.31
CA VAL A 260 -14.60 -17.92 -4.67
C VAL A 260 -15.58 -18.99 -5.16
N PHE A 261 -15.45 -20.23 -4.68
CA PHE A 261 -16.39 -21.31 -5.01
C PHE A 261 -17.67 -21.29 -4.15
N GLN A 262 -17.63 -20.63 -3.00
CA GLN A 262 -18.81 -20.54 -2.11
C GLN A 262 -19.67 -19.31 -2.41
N LEU A 263 -19.09 -18.28 -3.02
CA LEU A 263 -19.81 -17.04 -3.32
C LEU A 263 -20.49 -17.13 -4.69
N GLU A 264 -21.67 -16.53 -4.77
CA GLU A 264 -22.37 -16.32 -6.04
C GLU A 264 -21.52 -15.45 -6.99
N GLU A 265 -21.76 -15.59 -8.27
CA GLU A 265 -20.95 -14.96 -9.33
C GLU A 265 -20.75 -13.45 -9.12
N ASN A 266 -21.79 -12.74 -8.74
CA ASN A 266 -21.76 -11.28 -8.50
C ASN A 266 -20.92 -10.86 -7.29
N TRP A 267 -20.55 -11.80 -6.39
CA TRP A 267 -19.81 -11.54 -5.16
C TRP A 267 -18.40 -12.13 -5.15
N ARG A 268 -17.98 -12.81 -6.20
CA ARG A 268 -16.69 -13.51 -6.26
C ARG A 268 -15.48 -12.58 -6.07
N GLN A 269 -15.58 -11.30 -6.48
CA GLN A 269 -14.55 -10.30 -6.23
C GLN A 269 -14.30 -10.06 -4.73
N CYS A 270 -15.30 -10.28 -3.88
CA CYS A 270 -15.17 -10.14 -2.43
C CYS A 270 -14.30 -11.22 -1.81
N ALA A 271 -14.23 -12.41 -2.42
CA ALA A 271 -13.41 -13.53 -1.93
C ALA A 271 -11.94 -13.12 -1.74
N PHE A 272 -11.38 -12.40 -2.71
CA PHE A 272 -9.99 -11.94 -2.67
C PHE A 272 -9.79 -10.87 -1.60
N GLY A 273 -10.73 -9.93 -1.46
CA GLY A 273 -10.70 -8.89 -0.42
C GLY A 273 -10.70 -9.49 0.99
N VAL A 274 -11.64 -10.41 1.26
CA VAL A 274 -11.77 -11.10 2.56
C VAL A 274 -10.54 -11.96 2.85
N ALA A 275 -10.05 -12.72 1.86
CA ALA A 275 -8.85 -13.54 2.02
C ALA A 275 -7.63 -12.67 2.39
N ASN A 276 -7.49 -11.50 1.76
CA ASN A 276 -6.42 -10.55 2.07
C ASN A 276 -6.58 -9.94 3.48
N ALA A 277 -7.79 -9.57 3.89
CA ALA A 277 -8.05 -9.04 5.23
C ALA A 277 -7.69 -10.04 6.33
N ILE A 278 -8.07 -11.30 6.16
CA ILE A 278 -7.75 -12.36 7.10
C ILE A 278 -6.25 -12.65 7.11
N SER A 279 -5.65 -12.91 5.95
CA SER A 279 -4.24 -13.29 5.85
C SER A 279 -3.29 -12.20 6.31
N SER A 280 -3.55 -10.92 6.00
CA SER A 280 -2.74 -9.80 6.47
C SER A 280 -2.83 -9.60 7.98
N THR A 281 -4.02 -9.79 8.56
CA THR A 281 -4.23 -9.73 10.01
C THR A 281 -3.48 -10.87 10.72
N VAL A 282 -3.61 -12.10 10.21
CA VAL A 282 -2.88 -13.26 10.72
C VAL A 282 -1.37 -13.03 10.65
N ASN A 283 -0.87 -12.52 9.52
CA ASN A 283 0.53 -12.20 9.31
C ASN A 283 1.03 -11.16 10.34
N ALA A 284 0.30 -10.05 10.51
CA ALA A 284 0.64 -9.01 11.48
C ALA A 284 0.69 -9.57 12.92
N VAL A 285 -0.32 -10.33 13.32
CA VAL A 285 -0.38 -10.95 14.66
C VAL A 285 0.74 -11.95 14.88
N TRP A 286 1.08 -12.74 13.86
CA TRP A 286 2.13 -13.75 13.97
C TRP A 286 3.52 -13.12 14.02
N LEU A 287 3.80 -12.13 13.17
CA LEU A 287 5.03 -11.35 13.23
C LEU A 287 5.20 -10.66 14.58
N TRP A 288 4.13 -10.03 15.07
CA TRP A 288 4.12 -9.42 16.39
C TRP A 288 4.44 -10.41 17.51
N ARG A 289 3.80 -11.59 17.52
CA ARG A 289 4.07 -12.63 18.50
C ARG A 289 5.50 -13.16 18.41
N ALA A 290 6.01 -13.35 17.19
CA ALA A 290 7.39 -13.79 16.96
C ALA A 290 8.41 -12.76 17.45
N LEU A 291 8.15 -11.47 17.21
CA LEU A 291 9.02 -10.39 17.67
C LEU A 291 9.07 -10.30 19.21
N ARG A 292 7.93 -10.47 19.87
CA ARG A 292 7.83 -10.45 21.34
C ARG A 292 8.58 -11.61 22.03
N ARG A 293 8.81 -12.70 21.33
CA ARG A 293 9.53 -13.87 21.84
C ARG A 293 11.05 -13.76 21.69
N ARG A 294 11.55 -12.67 21.12
CA ARG A 294 12.98 -12.45 20.98
C ARG A 294 13.61 -12.14 22.33
N GLU A 295 14.75 -12.81 22.60
CA GLU A 295 15.49 -12.67 23.87
C GLU A 295 15.95 -11.23 24.09
N GLU A 296 16.37 -10.54 23.02
CA GLU A 296 16.83 -9.16 23.06
C GLU A 296 15.74 -8.18 23.53
N LEU A 297 14.47 -8.55 23.34
CA LEU A 297 13.30 -7.78 23.74
C LEU A 297 12.62 -8.36 24.99
N ALA A 298 13.13 -9.45 25.55
CA ALA A 298 12.64 -10.03 26.78
C ALA A 298 12.90 -9.07 27.96
N GLY A 299 11.92 -8.87 28.84
CA GLY A 299 12.04 -7.97 29.98
C GLY A 299 11.72 -6.49 29.72
N VAL A 300 11.59 -6.07 28.45
CA VAL A 300 11.09 -4.72 28.14
C VAL A 300 9.56 -4.70 28.30
N ALA A 301 9.02 -3.67 28.95
CA ALA A 301 7.58 -3.54 29.25
C ALA A 301 6.68 -3.81 28.04
N ALA A 302 5.49 -4.39 28.25
CA ALA A 302 4.55 -4.67 27.17
C ALA A 302 4.16 -3.40 26.44
N LEU A 303 4.02 -3.52 25.10
CA LEU A 303 3.62 -2.42 24.23
C LEU A 303 2.28 -1.82 24.69
N GLY A 304 2.25 -0.51 24.87
CA GLY A 304 1.07 0.23 25.30
C GLY A 304 -0.01 0.35 24.21
N ILE A 305 0.27 -0.13 23.01
CA ILE A 305 -0.62 -0.07 21.85
C ILE A 305 -2.02 -0.63 22.14
N TRP A 306 -2.10 -1.75 22.87
CA TRP A 306 -3.37 -2.42 23.16
C TRP A 306 -4.33 -1.58 23.98
N ARG A 307 -3.82 -0.63 24.78
CA ARG A 307 -4.65 0.26 25.62
C ARG A 307 -5.36 1.32 24.79
N GLN A 308 -4.78 1.75 23.65
CA GLN A 308 -5.35 2.81 22.81
C GLN A 308 -6.23 2.25 21.68
N ILE A 309 -6.09 0.98 21.30
CA ILE A 309 -6.89 0.37 20.23
C ILE A 309 -8.40 0.51 20.43
N PRO A 310 -8.98 0.24 21.62
CA PRO A 310 -10.43 0.39 21.80
C PRO A 310 -10.88 1.84 21.59
N LEU A 311 -10.09 2.81 22.05
CA LEU A 311 -10.38 4.23 21.85
C LEU A 311 -10.28 4.60 20.35
N ILE A 312 -9.23 4.17 19.67
CA ILE A 312 -9.06 4.41 18.22
C ILE A 312 -10.23 3.81 17.44
N LEU A 313 -10.64 2.58 17.76
CA LEU A 313 -11.79 1.92 17.13
C LEU A 313 -13.08 2.69 17.38
N PHE A 314 -13.31 3.13 18.61
CA PHE A 314 -14.49 3.95 18.96
C PHE A 314 -14.53 5.26 18.16
N LEU A 315 -13.40 6.01 18.13
CA LEU A 315 -13.29 7.24 17.35
C LEU A 315 -13.47 6.99 15.84
N THR A 316 -12.91 5.89 15.34
CA THR A 316 -13.07 5.44 13.94
C THR A 316 -14.54 5.18 13.61
N THR A 317 -15.25 4.50 14.52
CA THR A 317 -16.69 4.21 14.33
C THR A 317 -17.51 5.50 14.30
N LEU A 318 -17.23 6.45 15.17
CA LEU A 318 -17.91 7.76 15.17
C LEU A 318 -17.63 8.54 13.87
N ALA A 319 -16.39 8.55 13.40
CA ALA A 319 -16.02 9.20 12.14
C ALA A 319 -16.70 8.53 10.93
N ALA A 320 -16.72 7.20 10.91
CA ALA A 320 -17.39 6.43 9.87
C ALA A 320 -18.91 6.66 9.86
N ALA A 321 -19.54 6.73 11.04
CA ALA A 321 -20.95 7.05 11.19
C ALA A 321 -21.27 8.48 10.71
N ALA A 322 -20.43 9.46 11.01
CA ALA A 322 -20.57 10.81 10.50
C ALA A 322 -20.45 10.86 8.97
N ALA A 323 -19.49 10.14 8.38
CA ALA A 323 -19.38 10.02 6.92
C ALA A 323 -20.62 9.39 6.31
N TRP A 324 -21.12 8.29 6.90
CA TRP A 324 -22.28 7.57 6.42
C TRP A 324 -23.57 8.43 6.49
N ALA A 325 -23.78 9.14 7.60
CA ALA A 325 -24.92 10.05 7.76
C ALA A 325 -24.89 11.19 6.72
N LEU A 326 -23.72 11.80 6.52
CA LEU A 326 -23.58 12.87 5.54
C LEU A 326 -23.70 12.36 4.10
N LEU A 327 -23.20 11.14 3.82
CA LEU A 327 -23.37 10.48 2.53
C LEU A 327 -24.86 10.28 2.21
N GLY A 328 -25.67 9.78 3.17
CA GLY A 328 -27.10 9.64 3.02
C GLY A 328 -27.80 10.98 2.72
N ALA A 329 -27.39 12.07 3.38
CA ALA A 329 -27.92 13.40 3.13
C ALA A 329 -27.52 13.96 1.74
N LEU A 330 -26.39 13.54 1.19
CA LEU A 330 -25.86 13.97 -0.11
C LEU A 330 -26.10 12.95 -1.24
N ALA A 331 -26.83 11.87 -0.99
CA ALA A 331 -27.09 10.83 -1.99
C ALA A 331 -27.62 11.38 -3.33
N PRO A 332 -28.58 12.34 -3.37
CA PRO A 332 -29.06 12.91 -4.63
C PRO A 332 -27.96 13.63 -5.44
N GLN A 333 -26.94 14.17 -4.76
CA GLN A 333 -25.81 14.83 -5.41
C GLN A 333 -24.80 13.82 -5.96
N ALA A 334 -24.69 12.64 -5.36
CA ALA A 334 -23.80 11.57 -5.83
C ALA A 334 -24.26 11.02 -7.19
N GLU A 335 -25.56 10.89 -7.40
CA GLU A 335 -26.17 10.42 -8.66
C GLU A 335 -26.24 11.49 -9.76
N SER A 336 -25.94 12.73 -9.42
CA SER A 336 -25.99 13.84 -10.37
C SER A 336 -24.98 13.67 -11.52
N PRO A 337 -25.34 14.04 -12.77
CA PRO A 337 -24.40 14.11 -13.88
C PRO A 337 -23.37 15.24 -13.72
N VAL A 338 -23.58 16.18 -12.80
CA VAL A 338 -22.72 17.35 -12.59
C VAL A 338 -21.52 16.99 -11.73
N LEU A 339 -20.31 17.05 -12.29
CA LEU A 339 -19.05 16.71 -11.61
C LEU A 339 -18.90 17.42 -10.25
N ARG A 340 -19.29 18.71 -10.15
CA ARG A 340 -19.20 19.46 -8.89
C ARG A 340 -20.03 18.83 -7.77
N GLN A 341 -21.22 18.31 -8.09
CA GLN A 341 -22.09 17.66 -7.10
C GLN A 341 -21.54 16.32 -6.67
N ARG A 342 -20.99 15.51 -7.60
CA ARG A 342 -20.28 14.26 -7.29
C ARG A 342 -19.06 14.50 -6.42
N LEU A 343 -18.29 15.57 -6.71
CA LEU A 343 -17.15 15.97 -5.87
C LEU A 343 -17.60 16.33 -4.46
N LEU A 344 -18.66 17.09 -4.31
CA LEU A 344 -19.20 17.44 -2.98
C LEU A 344 -19.67 16.18 -2.23
N ALA A 345 -20.40 15.28 -2.89
CA ALA A 345 -20.91 14.05 -2.30
C ALA A 345 -19.77 13.10 -1.84
N ALA A 346 -18.63 13.09 -2.53
CA ALA A 346 -17.49 12.26 -2.15
C ALA A 346 -16.56 12.96 -1.13
N LEU A 347 -16.23 14.22 -1.34
CA LEU A 347 -15.21 14.91 -0.53
C LEU A 347 -15.78 15.45 0.80
N ALA A 348 -17.02 15.93 0.84
CA ALA A 348 -17.58 16.50 2.07
C ALA A 348 -17.67 15.46 3.21
N PRO A 349 -18.17 14.22 2.99
CA PRO A 349 -18.15 13.19 4.04
C PRO A 349 -16.74 12.79 4.48
N LEU A 350 -15.79 12.71 3.55
CA LEU A 350 -14.40 12.39 3.87
C LEU A 350 -13.76 13.47 4.75
N LEU A 351 -13.94 14.74 4.39
CA LEU A 351 -13.43 15.88 5.17
C LEU A 351 -14.10 15.98 6.54
N ALA A 352 -15.42 15.82 6.59
CA ALA A 352 -16.17 15.84 7.84
C ALA A 352 -15.72 14.73 8.77
N ALA A 353 -15.57 13.50 8.28
CA ALA A 353 -15.08 12.38 9.08
C ALA A 353 -13.63 12.61 9.55
N GLY A 354 -12.76 13.15 8.69
CA GLY A 354 -11.39 13.50 9.06
C GLY A 354 -11.33 14.55 10.17
N LEU A 355 -12.17 15.60 10.08
CA LEU A 355 -12.29 16.63 11.09
C LEU A 355 -12.86 16.08 12.43
N VAL A 356 -13.93 15.29 12.37
CA VAL A 356 -14.51 14.64 13.55
C VAL A 356 -13.48 13.74 14.21
N TYR A 357 -12.81 12.88 13.44
CA TYR A 357 -11.79 11.98 13.96
C TYR A 357 -10.60 12.73 14.58
N GLY A 358 -10.07 13.72 13.88
CA GLY A 358 -8.94 14.53 14.35
C GLY A 358 -9.26 15.33 15.61
N LEU A 359 -10.44 15.98 15.64
CA LEU A 359 -10.89 16.76 16.78
C LEU A 359 -11.15 15.88 18.02
N LEU A 360 -11.90 14.79 17.85
CA LEU A 360 -12.17 13.86 18.94
C LEU A 360 -10.90 13.17 19.45
N GLY A 361 -9.99 12.80 18.55
CA GLY A 361 -8.69 12.24 18.91
C GLY A 361 -7.83 13.21 19.72
N TRP A 362 -7.84 14.50 19.35
CA TRP A 362 -7.15 15.55 20.09
C TRP A 362 -7.78 15.79 21.47
N LEU A 363 -9.10 15.87 21.57
CA LEU A 363 -9.84 16.03 22.82
C LEU A 363 -9.66 14.84 23.76
N ALA A 364 -9.66 13.63 23.20
CA ALA A 364 -9.42 12.39 23.96
C ALA A 364 -7.96 12.21 24.38
N GLY A 365 -7.07 13.11 23.97
CA GLY A 365 -5.66 13.08 24.36
C GLY A 365 -4.84 12.00 23.70
N VAL A 366 -5.24 11.53 22.51
CA VAL A 366 -4.47 10.55 21.75
C VAL A 366 -3.16 11.19 21.28
N ASP A 367 -2.01 10.59 21.66
CA ASP A 367 -0.67 11.12 21.35
C ASP A 367 -0.46 11.38 19.88
N SER A 368 -0.95 10.47 19.02
CA SER A 368 -0.87 10.60 17.56
C SER A 368 -1.62 11.83 17.03
N ALA A 369 -2.78 12.16 17.58
CA ALA A 369 -3.54 13.35 17.19
C ALA A 369 -2.83 14.64 17.63
N ARG A 370 -2.26 14.65 18.84
CA ARG A 370 -1.49 15.79 19.35
C ARG A 370 -0.22 16.04 18.52
N ALA A 371 0.50 14.98 18.17
CA ALA A 371 1.68 15.06 17.31
C ALA A 371 1.38 15.69 15.94
N ILE A 372 0.25 15.34 15.32
CA ILE A 372 -0.19 15.93 14.03
C ILE A 372 -0.48 17.43 14.22
N VAL A 373 -1.20 17.81 15.27
CA VAL A 373 -1.51 19.23 15.54
C VAL A 373 -0.23 20.03 15.81
N GLU A 374 0.73 19.48 16.54
CA GLU A 374 2.02 20.13 16.77
C GLU A 374 2.85 20.31 15.51
N MET A 375 2.84 19.33 14.61
CA MET A 375 3.50 19.47 13.29
C MET A 375 2.90 20.61 12.46
N ILE A 376 1.59 20.77 12.48
CA ILE A 376 0.91 21.86 11.76
C ILE A 376 1.23 23.23 12.40
N ARG A 377 1.34 23.29 13.73
CA ARG A 377 1.62 24.53 14.47
C ARG A 377 3.08 24.97 14.40
N ARG A 378 4.03 24.06 14.18
CA ARG A 378 5.44 24.39 14.00
C ARG A 378 5.75 24.42 12.51
N PRO A 379 5.67 25.58 11.82
CA PRO A 379 6.21 25.70 10.48
C PRO A 379 7.70 25.37 10.56
N THR A 380 8.15 24.45 9.74
CA THR A 380 9.54 24.02 9.61
C THR A 380 10.45 25.25 9.59
N LYS A 381 11.18 25.48 10.70
CA LYS A 381 12.36 26.35 10.61
C LYS A 381 13.29 25.68 9.60
N LYS A 382 13.41 26.31 8.43
CA LYS A 382 14.41 25.98 7.42
C LYS A 382 15.77 26.04 8.09
N GLY A 383 16.42 24.89 8.27
CA GLY A 383 17.85 24.79 8.47
C GLY A 383 18.52 24.61 7.11
#